data_e399c86509af68ae1ec564ca9034b979
#
_entry.id   e399c86509af68ae1ec564ca9034b979
#
_cell.length_a   1.000
_cell.length_b   1.000
_cell.length_c   1.000
_cell.angle_alpha   90.00
_cell.angle_beta   90.00
_cell.angle_gamma   90.00
#
_symmetry.space_group_name_H-M   'P 1'
#
loop_
_entity.id
_entity.type
_entity.pdbx_description
1 polymer ?
#
loop_
_entity_poly.entity_id
_entity_poly.type
_entity_poly.pdbx_seq_one_letter_code
_entity_poly.pdbx_strand_id
1 'polypeptide(L)'
;MESVNGLHHITAIAGPAQENLDFYAGVLGMRLVKKSVNQDDPGTYHLFYADAEGHPGADLTFFPWAQMAPPRLGHGLAIEVSLEVPAGSLEYWGTRLDKYSTPLGSIESRFGDRVLPVVDPHGLKLALVESGSMRKRLFTPWDGSPVPAERQIRGLYGAQLWERESRATTEFLTTVLGFEHLATENGWMRYG
;
A
#
# COMPACT_ATOMS: atom_id res chain seq x y z
N MET A 1 -11.21 19.39 18.17
CA MET A 1 -11.25 18.98 16.75
C MET A 1 -11.15 17.46 16.73
N GLU A 2 -11.96 16.77 15.94
CA GLU A 2 -11.75 15.35 15.71
C GLU A 2 -10.45 15.18 14.93
N SER A 3 -9.56 14.34 15.40
CA SER A 3 -8.28 14.04 14.73
C SER A 3 -8.50 13.07 13.57
N VAL A 4 -7.69 13.18 12.52
CA VAL A 4 -7.60 12.16 11.48
C VAL A 4 -7.00 10.89 12.08
N ASN A 5 -7.69 9.76 11.94
CA ASN A 5 -7.26 8.50 12.56
C ASN A 5 -6.39 7.61 11.66
N GLY A 6 -6.07 8.07 10.45
CA GLY A 6 -5.21 7.36 9.51
C GLY A 6 -5.73 7.40 8.07
N LEU A 7 -5.07 6.64 7.20
CA LEU A 7 -5.48 6.48 5.82
C LEU A 7 -6.69 5.56 5.72
N HIS A 8 -7.72 5.99 4.99
CA HIS A 8 -8.91 5.18 4.70
C HIS A 8 -8.62 4.21 3.53
N HIS A 9 -8.20 4.74 2.40
CA HIS A 9 -7.78 4.00 1.21
C HIS A 9 -6.76 4.79 0.40
N ILE A 10 -6.09 4.10 -0.52
CA ILE A 10 -5.23 4.70 -1.53
C ILE A 10 -5.71 4.21 -2.90
N THR A 11 -5.80 5.13 -3.87
CA THR A 11 -6.13 4.79 -5.25
C THR A 11 -4.90 4.97 -6.12
N ALA A 12 -4.57 3.96 -6.91
CA ALA A 12 -3.48 3.98 -7.87
C ALA A 12 -3.98 3.67 -9.29
N ILE A 13 -3.12 3.92 -10.27
CA ILE A 13 -3.35 3.55 -11.66
C ILE A 13 -2.66 2.21 -11.93
N ALA A 14 -3.31 1.35 -12.70
CA ALA A 14 -2.75 0.08 -13.14
C ALA A 14 -2.85 -0.08 -14.66
N GLY A 15 -2.13 -1.05 -15.19
CA GLY A 15 -2.28 -1.55 -16.54
C GLY A 15 -3.53 -2.44 -16.69
N PRO A 16 -3.46 -3.57 -17.43
CA PRO A 16 -4.60 -4.45 -17.65
C PRO A 16 -5.24 -4.95 -16.36
N ALA A 17 -6.59 -4.88 -16.29
CA ALA A 17 -7.34 -5.25 -15.09
C ALA A 17 -7.11 -6.70 -14.64
N GLN A 18 -6.92 -7.64 -15.56
CA GLN A 18 -6.68 -9.05 -15.24
C GLN A 18 -5.32 -9.23 -14.57
N GLU A 19 -4.27 -8.61 -15.10
CA GLU A 19 -2.92 -8.68 -14.51
C GLU A 19 -2.90 -8.07 -13.09
N ASN A 20 -3.65 -6.97 -12.90
CA ASN A 20 -3.83 -6.35 -11.59
C ASN A 20 -4.53 -7.32 -10.63
N LEU A 21 -5.62 -7.98 -11.05
CA LEU A 21 -6.33 -8.98 -10.25
C LEU A 21 -5.43 -10.17 -9.89
N ASP A 22 -4.70 -10.71 -10.87
CA ASP A 22 -3.82 -11.86 -10.67
C ASP A 22 -2.73 -11.56 -9.65
N PHE A 23 -2.22 -10.31 -9.64
CA PHE A 23 -1.22 -9.90 -8.67
C PHE A 23 -1.84 -9.64 -7.28
N TYR A 24 -2.83 -8.75 -7.17
CA TYR A 24 -3.33 -8.35 -5.85
C TYR A 24 -4.14 -9.45 -5.16
N ALA A 25 -4.94 -10.21 -5.88
CA ALA A 25 -5.66 -11.35 -5.30
C ALA A 25 -4.85 -12.65 -5.34
N GLY A 26 -4.18 -12.96 -6.45
CA GLY A 26 -3.44 -14.21 -6.62
C GLY A 26 -2.09 -14.23 -5.90
N VAL A 27 -1.28 -13.20 -6.05
CA VAL A 27 0.06 -13.14 -5.43
C VAL A 27 0.00 -12.58 -4.02
N LEU A 28 -0.60 -11.38 -3.84
CA LEU A 28 -0.66 -10.73 -2.52
C LEU A 28 -1.77 -11.28 -1.62
N GLY A 29 -2.75 -12.02 -2.17
CA GLY A 29 -3.79 -12.68 -1.38
C GLY A 29 -4.82 -11.74 -0.78
N MET A 30 -4.96 -10.52 -1.29
CA MET A 30 -5.99 -9.57 -0.89
C MET A 30 -7.33 -9.94 -1.56
N ARG A 31 -8.46 -9.70 -0.88
CA ARG A 31 -9.77 -9.92 -1.48
C ARG A 31 -10.14 -8.79 -2.43
N LEU A 32 -10.60 -9.10 -3.64
CA LEU A 32 -11.33 -8.15 -4.47
C LEU A 32 -12.73 -7.96 -3.86
N VAL A 33 -12.89 -6.96 -2.99
CA VAL A 33 -14.14 -6.73 -2.25
C VAL A 33 -15.18 -6.00 -3.09
N LYS A 34 -14.74 -5.25 -4.10
CA LYS A 34 -15.65 -4.52 -5.00
C LYS A 34 -15.03 -4.35 -6.39
N LYS A 35 -15.84 -4.55 -7.41
CA LYS A 35 -15.60 -4.10 -8.77
C LYS A 35 -16.72 -3.13 -9.17
N SER A 36 -16.35 -1.91 -9.50
CA SER A 36 -17.23 -0.84 -9.92
C SER A 36 -16.71 -0.23 -11.22
N VAL A 37 -17.28 0.89 -11.62
CA VAL A 37 -16.76 1.74 -12.70
C VAL A 37 -16.25 3.05 -12.15
N ASN A 38 -15.29 3.67 -12.84
CA ASN A 38 -14.86 5.02 -12.53
C ASN A 38 -16.03 5.99 -12.86
N GLN A 39 -16.33 6.89 -11.94
CA GLN A 39 -17.45 7.84 -12.11
C GLN A 39 -17.16 8.89 -13.19
N ASP A 40 -15.89 9.27 -13.35
CA ASP A 40 -15.44 10.27 -14.34
C ASP A 40 -15.16 9.65 -15.71
N ASP A 41 -14.90 8.33 -15.76
CA ASP A 41 -14.65 7.56 -16.96
C ASP A 41 -15.36 6.19 -16.87
N PRO A 42 -16.67 6.11 -17.17
CA PRO A 42 -17.45 4.87 -17.01
C PRO A 42 -16.97 3.69 -17.86
N GLY A 43 -16.08 3.91 -18.83
CA GLY A 43 -15.42 2.87 -19.60
C GLY A 43 -14.32 2.13 -18.84
N THR A 44 -13.91 2.65 -17.68
CA THR A 44 -12.83 2.11 -16.86
C THR A 44 -13.38 1.50 -15.57
N TYR A 45 -12.88 0.31 -15.19
CA TYR A 45 -13.20 -0.30 -13.90
C TYR A 45 -12.60 0.50 -12.74
N HIS A 46 -13.22 0.36 -11.57
CA HIS A 46 -12.62 0.68 -10.27
C HIS A 46 -12.58 -0.60 -9.44
N LEU A 47 -11.37 -1.08 -9.17
CA LEU A 47 -11.11 -2.33 -8.45
C LEU A 47 -10.70 -1.99 -7.00
N PHE A 48 -11.25 -2.71 -6.02
CA PHE A 48 -11.01 -2.49 -4.60
C PHE A 48 -10.50 -3.77 -3.96
N TYR A 49 -9.29 -3.75 -3.42
CA TYR A 49 -8.66 -4.87 -2.72
C TYR A 49 -8.48 -4.53 -1.25
N ALA A 50 -8.95 -5.42 -0.38
CA ALA A 50 -8.88 -5.22 1.06
C ALA A 50 -8.76 -6.56 1.80
N ASP A 51 -9.02 -6.53 3.11
CA ASP A 51 -9.27 -7.72 3.92
C ASP A 51 -10.65 -8.35 3.57
N ALA A 52 -11.08 -9.37 4.32
CA ALA A 52 -12.33 -10.08 3.99
C ALA A 52 -13.58 -9.19 4.01
N GLU A 53 -13.61 -8.09 4.77
CA GLU A 53 -14.79 -7.25 4.97
C GLU A 53 -14.67 -5.85 4.37
N GLY A 54 -13.48 -5.46 3.88
CA GLY A 54 -13.27 -4.13 3.33
C GLY A 54 -13.21 -3.05 4.41
N HIS A 55 -12.50 -3.32 5.51
CA HIS A 55 -12.37 -2.36 6.59
C HIS A 55 -11.61 -1.09 6.16
N PRO A 56 -12.00 0.09 6.64
CA PRO A 56 -11.23 1.31 6.44
C PRO A 56 -9.77 1.14 6.84
N GLY A 57 -8.86 1.58 5.98
CA GLY A 57 -7.43 1.39 6.15
C GLY A 57 -6.87 0.07 5.59
N ALA A 58 -7.72 -0.82 5.09
CA ALA A 58 -7.29 -2.01 4.36
C ALA A 58 -7.35 -1.84 2.83
N ASP A 59 -8.10 -0.85 2.34
CA ASP A 59 -8.39 -0.69 0.93
C ASP A 59 -7.22 -0.11 0.12
N LEU A 60 -6.75 -0.88 -0.87
CA LEU A 60 -5.93 -0.42 -1.97
C LEU A 60 -6.74 -0.56 -3.27
N THR A 61 -6.96 0.55 -3.98
CA THR A 61 -7.86 0.57 -5.12
C THR A 61 -7.17 0.97 -6.41
N PHE A 62 -7.74 0.60 -7.56
CA PHE A 62 -7.10 0.80 -8.85
C PHE A 62 -8.06 1.24 -9.93
N PHE A 63 -7.58 2.15 -10.79
CA PHE A 63 -8.12 2.41 -12.11
C PHE A 63 -7.22 1.74 -13.15
N PRO A 64 -7.66 0.62 -13.77
CA PRO A 64 -6.88 -0.06 -14.81
C PRO A 64 -7.02 0.64 -16.15
N TRP A 65 -6.01 1.39 -16.55
CA TRP A 65 -5.88 2.03 -17.86
C TRP A 65 -4.75 1.38 -18.66
N ALA A 66 -5.06 0.27 -19.34
CA ALA A 66 -4.09 -0.54 -20.08
C ALA A 66 -3.29 0.23 -21.15
N GLN A 67 -3.80 1.37 -21.60
CA GLN A 67 -3.17 2.19 -22.64
C GLN A 67 -2.27 3.31 -22.08
N MET A 68 -2.20 3.49 -20.77
CA MET A 68 -1.37 4.54 -20.18
C MET A 68 0.11 4.20 -20.29
N ALA A 69 0.90 5.24 -20.58
CA ALA A 69 2.34 5.15 -20.54
C ALA A 69 2.83 4.89 -19.08
N PRO A 70 3.98 4.23 -18.91
CA PRO A 70 4.58 4.04 -17.59
C PRO A 70 4.72 5.36 -16.83
N PRO A 71 4.60 5.36 -15.49
CA PRO A 71 4.66 6.57 -14.70
C PRO A 71 6.03 7.23 -14.79
N ARG A 72 6.03 8.56 -14.82
CA ARG A 72 7.25 9.35 -14.66
C ARG A 72 7.31 9.83 -13.21
N LEU A 73 8.18 9.22 -12.42
CA LEU A 73 8.36 9.62 -11.04
C LEU A 73 8.93 11.05 -10.96
N GLY A 74 8.45 11.83 -9.99
CA GLY A 74 8.89 13.20 -9.76
C GLY A 74 8.37 13.76 -8.44
N HIS A 75 8.73 15.00 -8.15
CA HIS A 75 8.25 15.68 -6.95
C HIS A 75 6.73 15.92 -7.01
N GLY A 76 6.09 15.90 -5.85
CA GLY A 76 4.64 16.05 -5.70
C GLY A 76 3.85 14.76 -5.95
N LEU A 77 4.51 13.59 -5.94
CA LEU A 77 3.87 12.30 -6.13
C LEU A 77 4.00 11.42 -4.88
N ALA A 78 2.96 10.60 -4.64
CA ALA A 78 3.09 9.40 -3.82
C ALA A 78 3.85 8.35 -4.66
N ILE A 79 5.05 7.99 -4.21
CA ILE A 79 5.97 7.15 -4.98
C ILE A 79 5.99 5.69 -4.53
N GLU A 80 5.46 5.40 -3.34
CA GLU A 80 5.41 4.05 -2.78
C GLU A 80 4.20 3.93 -1.85
N VAL A 81 3.55 2.77 -1.87
CA VAL A 81 2.51 2.38 -0.92
C VAL A 81 3.06 1.30 -0.01
N SER A 82 2.99 1.52 1.30
CA SER A 82 3.43 0.55 2.30
C SER A 82 2.25 -0.21 2.88
N LEU A 83 2.37 -1.53 2.94
CA LEU A 83 1.37 -2.48 3.43
C LEU A 83 1.90 -3.17 4.68
N GLU A 84 1.09 -3.21 5.74
CA GLU A 84 1.45 -3.86 6.99
C GLU A 84 1.28 -5.37 6.89
N VAL A 85 2.30 -6.10 7.34
CA VAL A 85 2.28 -7.56 7.49
C VAL A 85 2.64 -7.95 8.91
N PRO A 86 2.19 -9.12 9.40
CA PRO A 86 2.54 -9.61 10.74
C PRO A 86 4.03 -9.78 10.92
N ALA A 87 4.50 -9.59 12.16
CA ALA A 87 5.90 -9.81 12.52
C ALA A 87 6.35 -11.24 12.17
N GLY A 88 7.58 -11.37 11.68
CA GLY A 88 8.15 -12.64 11.19
C GLY A 88 7.56 -13.13 9.86
N SER A 89 6.95 -12.23 9.07
CA SER A 89 6.34 -12.61 7.78
C SER A 89 7.21 -12.33 6.57
N LEU A 90 8.24 -11.47 6.67
CA LEU A 90 8.97 -11.02 5.47
C LEU A 90 9.73 -12.16 4.78
N GLU A 91 10.24 -13.14 5.49
CA GLU A 91 10.90 -14.31 4.90
C GLU A 91 9.92 -15.17 4.09
N TYR A 92 8.70 -15.35 4.61
CA TYR A 92 7.61 -15.99 3.86
C TYR A 92 7.27 -15.19 2.60
N TRP A 93 7.12 -13.88 2.72
CA TRP A 93 6.80 -12.99 1.60
C TRP A 93 7.91 -12.98 0.55
N GLY A 94 9.18 -12.93 0.96
CA GLY A 94 10.32 -13.02 0.05
C GLY A 94 10.27 -14.30 -0.79
N THR A 95 10.11 -15.46 -0.15
CA THR A 95 9.98 -16.76 -0.82
C THR A 95 8.77 -16.83 -1.75
N ARG A 96 7.63 -16.28 -1.30
CA ARG A 96 6.41 -16.28 -2.10
C ARG A 96 6.54 -15.40 -3.34
N LEU A 97 7.03 -14.17 -3.20
CA LEU A 97 7.19 -13.22 -4.30
C LEU A 97 8.20 -13.72 -5.34
N ASP A 98 9.31 -14.32 -4.89
CA ASP A 98 10.29 -14.95 -5.76
C ASP A 98 9.68 -16.08 -6.61
N LYS A 99 8.84 -16.93 -5.99
CA LYS A 99 8.11 -17.99 -6.70
C LYS A 99 7.25 -17.45 -7.86
N TYR A 100 6.72 -16.24 -7.73
CA TYR A 100 5.92 -15.57 -8.76
C TYR A 100 6.77 -14.64 -9.65
N SER A 101 8.10 -14.69 -9.54
CA SER A 101 9.03 -13.82 -10.28
C SER A 101 8.71 -12.33 -10.14
N THR A 102 8.19 -11.94 -8.98
CA THR A 102 7.88 -10.54 -8.66
C THR A 102 9.18 -9.81 -8.32
N PRO A 103 9.47 -8.65 -8.92
CA PRO A 103 10.63 -7.86 -8.58
C PRO A 103 10.60 -7.40 -7.12
N LEU A 104 11.64 -7.72 -6.35
CA LEU A 104 11.75 -7.36 -4.93
C LEU A 104 13.17 -6.93 -4.58
N GLY A 105 13.31 -6.12 -3.53
CA GLY A 105 14.59 -5.73 -2.95
C GLY A 105 15.01 -6.64 -1.81
N SER A 106 16.15 -6.32 -1.20
CA SER A 106 16.57 -6.96 0.06
C SER A 106 15.75 -6.39 1.22
N ILE A 107 15.54 -7.21 2.25
CA ILE A 107 14.95 -6.72 3.51
C ILE A 107 15.88 -5.66 4.09
N GLU A 108 15.34 -4.50 4.41
CA GLU A 108 16.04 -3.35 4.95
C GLU A 108 15.36 -2.81 6.21
N SER A 109 16.03 -1.89 6.92
CA SER A 109 15.41 -1.16 8.04
C SER A 109 15.05 0.25 7.61
N ARG A 110 13.82 0.69 7.93
CA ARG A 110 13.37 2.06 7.76
C ARG A 110 12.68 2.50 9.05
N PHE A 111 13.21 3.52 9.71
CA PHE A 111 12.70 4.02 11.00
C PHE A 111 12.51 2.92 12.06
N GLY A 112 13.40 1.93 12.08
CA GLY A 112 13.36 0.80 12.99
C GLY A 112 12.44 -0.36 12.59
N ASP A 113 11.61 -0.20 11.57
CA ASP A 113 10.78 -1.29 11.04
C ASP A 113 11.55 -2.11 10.00
N ARG A 114 11.25 -3.40 9.89
CA ARG A 114 11.75 -4.26 8.81
C ARG A 114 10.86 -4.11 7.59
N VAL A 115 11.45 -3.89 6.44
CA VAL A 115 10.76 -3.56 5.19
C VAL A 115 11.27 -4.41 4.05
N LEU A 116 10.37 -4.99 3.26
CA LEU A 116 10.65 -5.66 2.00
C LEU A 116 10.09 -4.82 0.84
N PRO A 117 10.95 -4.15 0.06
CA PRO A 117 10.52 -3.44 -1.15
C PRO A 117 10.06 -4.41 -2.24
N VAL A 118 8.97 -4.08 -2.91
CA VAL A 118 8.35 -4.88 -3.98
C VAL A 118 7.92 -3.94 -5.10
N VAL A 119 7.91 -4.43 -6.34
CA VAL A 119 7.34 -3.68 -7.48
C VAL A 119 6.24 -4.53 -8.10
N ASP A 120 5.06 -3.93 -8.27
CA ASP A 120 3.94 -4.60 -8.91
C ASP A 120 4.16 -4.75 -10.43
N PRO A 121 3.35 -5.53 -11.15
CA PRO A 121 3.50 -5.72 -12.60
C PRO A 121 3.45 -4.45 -13.44
N HIS A 122 2.88 -3.36 -12.90
CA HIS A 122 2.69 -2.10 -13.60
C HIS A 122 3.63 -0.98 -13.13
N GLY A 123 4.60 -1.32 -12.27
CA GLY A 123 5.65 -0.40 -11.80
C GLY A 123 5.30 0.39 -10.54
N LEU A 124 4.17 0.10 -9.88
CA LEU A 124 3.88 0.67 -8.56
C LEU A 124 4.86 0.09 -7.53
N LYS A 125 5.57 0.96 -6.85
CA LYS A 125 6.42 0.56 -5.74
C LYS A 125 5.56 0.28 -4.51
N LEU A 126 5.74 -0.89 -3.94
CA LEU A 126 5.14 -1.34 -2.71
C LEU A 126 6.23 -1.61 -1.67
N ALA A 127 5.86 -1.55 -0.41
CA ALA A 127 6.70 -2.03 0.69
C ALA A 127 5.88 -2.90 1.63
N LEU A 128 6.32 -4.12 1.91
CA LEU A 128 5.75 -4.93 2.98
C LEU A 128 6.49 -4.59 4.27
N VAL A 129 5.77 -4.15 5.29
CA VAL A 129 6.35 -3.63 6.53
C VAL A 129 5.96 -4.49 7.71
N GLU A 130 6.94 -5.04 8.40
CA GLU A 130 6.76 -5.60 9.74
C GLU A 130 6.88 -4.48 10.76
N SER A 131 5.75 -3.98 11.23
CA SER A 131 5.74 -2.98 12.29
C SER A 131 5.94 -3.61 13.65
N GLY A 132 6.84 -3.05 14.46
CA GLY A 132 7.04 -3.47 15.86
C GLY A 132 5.84 -3.16 16.77
N SER A 133 4.96 -2.24 16.35
CA SER A 133 3.71 -1.92 17.01
C SER A 133 2.55 -2.17 16.05
N MET A 134 1.88 -3.30 16.18
CA MET A 134 0.64 -3.53 15.42
C MET A 134 -0.35 -2.41 15.71
N ARG A 135 -0.73 -1.67 14.67
CA ARG A 135 -1.79 -0.67 14.78
C ARG A 135 -3.09 -1.38 15.17
N LYS A 136 -3.82 -0.81 16.12
CA LYS A 136 -5.16 -1.31 16.47
C LYS A 136 -6.11 -0.96 15.32
N ARG A 137 -6.21 -1.86 14.34
CA ARG A 137 -7.21 -1.76 13.27
C ARG A 137 -8.05 -3.02 13.21
N LEU A 138 -9.25 -2.89 12.68
CA LEU A 138 -10.08 -4.04 12.37
C LEU A 138 -9.41 -4.79 11.20
N PHE A 139 -9.40 -6.10 11.29
CA PHE A 139 -8.92 -6.98 10.24
C PHE A 139 -9.66 -8.31 10.32
N THR A 140 -10.24 -8.74 9.22
CA THR A 140 -10.84 -10.06 9.08
C THR A 140 -10.07 -10.85 8.02
N PRO A 141 -9.46 -12.01 8.37
CA PRO A 141 -8.77 -12.84 7.39
C PRO A 141 -9.73 -13.30 6.28
N TRP A 142 -9.25 -13.32 5.06
CA TRP A 142 -10.01 -13.87 3.95
C TRP A 142 -9.69 -15.36 3.78
N ASP A 143 -10.67 -16.23 4.01
CA ASP A 143 -10.52 -17.68 3.94
C ASP A 143 -10.22 -18.20 2.52
N GLY A 144 -10.66 -17.45 1.49
CA GLY A 144 -10.34 -17.75 0.08
C GLY A 144 -8.95 -17.29 -0.37
N SER A 145 -8.15 -16.69 0.52
CA SER A 145 -6.80 -16.21 0.18
C SER A 145 -5.84 -17.38 -0.08
N PRO A 146 -4.98 -17.28 -1.11
CA PRO A 146 -3.85 -18.18 -1.29
C PRO A 146 -2.71 -17.94 -0.29
N VAL A 147 -2.85 -16.96 0.62
CA VAL A 147 -1.91 -16.62 1.69
C VAL A 147 -2.49 -17.06 3.02
N PRO A 148 -1.74 -17.82 3.86
CA PRO A 148 -2.20 -18.23 5.18
C PRO A 148 -2.64 -17.04 6.04
N ALA A 149 -3.69 -17.19 6.84
CA ALA A 149 -4.32 -16.11 7.60
C ALA A 149 -3.33 -15.36 8.50
N GLU A 150 -2.36 -16.06 9.09
CA GLU A 150 -1.31 -15.49 9.94
C GLU A 150 -0.25 -14.70 9.17
N ARG A 151 -0.25 -14.75 7.82
CA ARG A 151 0.68 -14.04 6.94
C ARG A 151 0.02 -12.97 6.07
N GLN A 152 -1.32 -12.91 6.07
CA GLN A 152 -2.07 -11.96 5.24
C GLN A 152 -1.73 -10.50 5.58
N ILE A 153 -1.76 -9.66 4.54
CA ILE A 153 -1.62 -8.21 4.65
C ILE A 153 -2.72 -7.65 5.55
N ARG A 154 -2.33 -6.83 6.52
CA ARG A 154 -3.23 -6.25 7.53
C ARG A 154 -3.88 -4.94 7.08
N GLY A 155 -3.36 -4.33 6.02
CA GLY A 155 -3.86 -3.08 5.45
C GLY A 155 -2.74 -2.09 5.14
N LEU A 156 -3.11 -0.84 4.95
CA LEU A 156 -2.19 0.24 4.62
C LEU A 156 -1.31 0.59 5.83
N TYR A 157 -0.01 0.53 5.67
CA TYR A 157 0.94 1.06 6.65
C TYR A 157 1.16 2.56 6.46
N GLY A 158 1.30 2.99 5.21
CA GLY A 158 1.54 4.38 4.85
C GLY A 158 1.77 4.59 3.37
N ALA A 159 2.13 5.80 3.01
CA ALA A 159 2.60 6.16 1.67
C ALA A 159 3.83 7.06 1.76
N GLN A 160 4.73 6.96 0.78
CA GLN A 160 5.86 7.87 0.66
C GLN A 160 5.53 8.96 -0.36
N LEU A 161 5.65 10.21 0.08
CA LEU A 161 5.51 11.39 -0.77
C LEU A 161 6.91 11.90 -1.14
N TRP A 162 7.16 12.12 -2.41
CA TRP A 162 8.41 12.71 -2.87
C TRP A 162 8.22 14.21 -3.13
N GLU A 163 8.67 15.01 -2.18
CA GLU A 163 8.53 16.46 -2.21
C GLU A 163 9.86 17.14 -2.57
N ARG A 164 9.76 18.28 -3.25
CA ARG A 164 10.94 19.14 -3.47
C ARG A 164 11.32 19.86 -2.19
N GLU A 165 10.31 20.36 -1.47
CA GLU A 165 10.41 21.03 -0.19
C GLU A 165 9.27 20.55 0.69
N SER A 166 9.59 19.99 1.84
CA SER A 166 8.60 19.37 2.73
C SER A 166 7.83 20.36 3.61
N ARG A 167 8.28 21.64 3.70
CA ARG A 167 7.74 22.60 4.68
C ARG A 167 6.23 22.77 4.60
N ALA A 168 5.68 23.03 3.42
CA ALA A 168 4.24 23.26 3.25
C ALA A 168 3.43 22.00 3.56
N THR A 169 3.91 20.83 3.12
CA THR A 169 3.27 19.54 3.41
C THR A 169 3.34 19.23 4.90
N THR A 170 4.48 19.44 5.55
CA THR A 170 4.64 19.31 7.00
C THR A 170 3.64 20.18 7.76
N GLU A 171 3.56 21.47 7.41
CA GLU A 171 2.64 22.41 8.04
C GLU A 171 1.18 21.96 7.88
N PHE A 172 0.79 21.53 6.68
CA PHE A 172 -0.54 21.03 6.42
C PHE A 172 -0.85 19.74 7.22
N LEU A 173 0.06 18.77 7.22
CA LEU A 173 -0.11 17.53 7.97
C LEU A 173 -0.27 17.78 9.46
N THR A 174 0.55 18.67 10.03
CA THR A 174 0.59 18.88 11.49
C THR A 174 -0.48 19.85 11.98
N THR A 175 -0.72 20.96 11.26
CA THR A 175 -1.64 22.01 11.73
C THR A 175 -3.08 21.79 11.29
N VAL A 176 -3.30 21.18 10.12
CA VAL A 176 -4.65 20.96 9.56
C VAL A 176 -5.15 19.56 9.83
N LEU A 177 -4.32 18.54 9.58
CA LEU A 177 -4.74 17.14 9.75
C LEU A 177 -4.42 16.56 11.12
N GLY A 178 -3.62 17.25 11.95
CA GLY A 178 -3.31 16.83 13.33
C GLY A 178 -2.32 15.66 13.41
N PHE A 179 -1.55 15.42 12.35
CA PHE A 179 -0.45 14.44 12.39
C PHE A 179 0.68 14.94 13.29
N GLU A 180 1.41 14.01 13.89
CA GLU A 180 2.61 14.29 14.65
C GLU A 180 3.86 13.92 13.85
N HIS A 181 4.94 14.71 13.97
CA HIS A 181 6.24 14.32 13.46
C HIS A 181 6.84 13.26 14.38
N LEU A 182 7.00 12.04 13.88
CA LEU A 182 7.43 10.89 14.67
C LEU A 182 8.95 10.68 14.63
N ALA A 183 9.57 10.85 13.46
CA ALA A 183 11.01 10.61 13.28
C ALA A 183 11.54 11.24 11.99
N THR A 184 12.87 11.44 11.95
CA THR A 184 13.62 11.77 10.74
C THR A 184 14.77 10.77 10.57
N GLU A 185 14.90 10.19 9.39
CA GLU A 185 15.96 9.24 9.05
C GLU A 185 16.38 9.41 7.60
N ASN A 186 17.68 9.56 7.34
CA ASN A 186 18.25 9.66 5.98
C ASN A 186 17.56 10.68 5.06
N GLY A 187 17.12 11.82 5.60
CA GLY A 187 16.41 12.86 4.86
C GLY A 187 14.91 12.61 4.67
N TRP A 188 14.38 11.49 5.16
CA TRP A 188 12.95 11.20 5.21
C TRP A 188 12.36 11.61 6.57
N MET A 189 11.13 12.10 6.54
CA MET A 189 10.36 12.45 7.73
C MET A 189 9.12 11.57 7.82
N ARG A 190 8.88 10.99 8.98
CA ARG A 190 7.69 10.18 9.27
C ARG A 190 6.69 10.99 10.08
N TYR A 191 5.45 10.95 9.66
CA TYR A 191 4.29 11.52 10.36
C TYR A 191 3.24 10.45 10.62
N GLY A 192 2.48 10.60 11.72
CA GLY A 192 1.43 9.67 12.11
C GLY A 192 0.44 10.23 13.11
#